data_d7443a70a59ba827d727f37c19dc44df
#
_entry.id   d7443a70a59ba827d727f37c19dc44df
#
_cell.length_a   1.000
_cell.length_b   1.000
_cell.length_c   1.000
_cell.angle_alpha   90.00
_cell.angle_beta   90.00
_cell.angle_gamma   90.00
#
_symmetry.space_group_name_H-M   'P 1'
#
loop_
_entity.id
_entity.type
_entity.pdbx_description
1 polymer ?
#
loop_
_entity_poly.entity_id
_entity_poly.type
_entity_poly.pdbx_seq_one_letter_code
_entity_poly.pdbx_strand_id
1 'polypeptide(L)'
;MAWNLGFISEEDFKKHVRATIMKYGEKLESYDLKRFNSNLIDPIKLIFDKSVYRTSWEEIVNNEIFRQRDKSNNNDIGYFHQNIFSYFKGCEVPQAGWDVIYRNPDGIQMPDGDIVHTIYVEMKNKHNTMNSASSAKTYIKMQGQILEDDDCACLLVEAIAKKSQNIKWSTKVDGKNVQHRLIRRVSMDQFYAILTGEEDAFYKMCMALPEVINSVVNEEGGVEVPHDTVIDELRKVASLYGDENDELSMAMAVYMLGFNTYMGFGDKIRGELGENKDGMLKRIYEYVKWLK
;
A
#
# COMPACT_ATOMS: atom_id res chain seq x y z
N MET A 1 -17.31 16.27 21.59
CA MET A 1 -18.46 15.36 21.86
C MET A 1 -18.12 14.44 23.02
N ALA A 2 -19.13 13.88 23.73
CA ALA A 2 -18.82 12.82 24.70
C ALA A 2 -18.33 11.58 23.96
N TRP A 3 -17.28 10.93 24.48
CA TRP A 3 -16.75 9.69 23.91
C TRP A 3 -17.81 8.58 23.96
N ASN A 4 -18.10 7.96 22.84
CA ASN A 4 -19.19 6.97 22.68
C ASN A 4 -18.76 5.62 22.09
N LEU A 5 -17.44 5.37 21.99
CA LEU A 5 -16.91 4.07 21.54
C LEU A 5 -16.71 3.18 22.76
N GLY A 6 -17.67 2.25 23.01
CA GLY A 6 -17.62 1.36 24.16
C GLY A 6 -16.51 0.30 24.11
N PHE A 7 -15.94 0.06 22.93
CA PHE A 7 -14.95 -0.99 22.65
C PHE A 7 -13.49 -0.52 22.66
N ILE A 8 -13.24 0.78 22.69
CA ILE A 8 -11.90 1.39 22.79
C ILE A 8 -11.98 2.70 23.60
N SER A 9 -10.99 2.95 24.45
CA SER A 9 -10.91 4.23 25.18
C SER A 9 -10.52 5.38 24.25
N GLU A 10 -10.89 6.63 24.61
CA GLU A 10 -10.47 7.81 23.85
C GLU A 10 -8.95 7.95 23.81
N GLU A 11 -8.27 7.66 24.91
CA GLU A 11 -6.82 7.73 25.04
C GLU A 11 -6.14 6.72 24.11
N ASP A 12 -6.60 5.45 24.10
CA ASP A 12 -6.06 4.41 23.25
C ASP A 12 -6.30 4.73 21.77
N PHE A 13 -7.46 5.25 21.42
CA PHE A 13 -7.76 5.63 20.05
C PHE A 13 -6.89 6.81 19.58
N LYS A 14 -6.72 7.85 20.42
CA LYS A 14 -5.77 8.95 20.14
C LYS A 14 -4.34 8.44 19.99
N LYS A 15 -3.88 7.53 20.85
CA LYS A 15 -2.56 6.91 20.76
C LYS A 15 -2.39 6.15 19.46
N HIS A 16 -3.40 5.39 19.05
CA HIS A 16 -3.40 4.64 17.78
C HIS A 16 -3.33 5.56 16.56
N VAL A 17 -4.15 6.61 16.53
CA VAL A 17 -4.14 7.64 15.48
C VAL A 17 -2.78 8.35 15.42
N ARG A 18 -2.25 8.79 16.58
CA ARG A 18 -0.93 9.43 16.69
C ARG A 18 0.17 8.56 16.10
N ALA A 19 0.21 7.26 16.43
CA ALA A 19 1.19 6.34 15.89
C ALA A 19 1.14 6.24 14.36
N THR A 20 -0.03 6.38 13.76
CA THR A 20 -0.19 6.39 12.29
C THR A 20 0.27 7.72 11.70
N ILE A 21 -0.09 8.86 12.29
CA ILE A 21 0.33 10.20 11.85
C ILE A 21 1.87 10.33 11.92
N MET A 22 2.50 9.84 12.99
CA MET A 22 3.97 9.83 13.10
C MET A 22 4.63 9.05 11.96
N LYS A 23 4.10 7.88 11.58
CA LYS A 23 4.61 7.11 10.42
C LYS A 23 4.48 7.87 9.11
N TYR A 24 3.40 8.62 8.91
CA TYR A 24 3.26 9.55 7.77
C TYR A 24 4.35 10.62 7.80
N GLY A 25 4.65 11.19 8.97
CA GLY A 25 5.70 12.20 9.17
C GLY A 25 7.11 11.65 8.95
N GLU A 26 7.44 10.51 9.53
CA GLU A 26 8.75 9.86 9.38
C GLU A 26 9.10 9.53 7.92
N LYS A 27 8.09 9.30 7.08
CA LYS A 27 8.24 8.96 5.66
C LYS A 27 8.20 10.17 4.73
N LEU A 28 7.82 11.34 5.24
CA LEU A 28 7.83 12.61 4.51
C LEU A 28 9.21 13.25 4.43
N GLU A 29 10.27 12.46 4.47
CA GLU A 29 11.60 12.95 4.14
C GLU A 29 11.69 13.40 2.68
N SER A 30 12.58 14.36 2.41
CA SER A 30 12.92 14.81 1.07
C SER A 30 13.36 13.65 0.19
N TYR A 31 12.91 13.64 -1.04
CA TYR A 31 13.40 12.72 -2.06
C TYR A 31 14.60 13.35 -2.77
N ASP A 32 15.74 12.68 -2.66
CA ASP A 32 16.88 12.82 -3.56
C ASP A 32 16.83 11.75 -4.65
N LEU A 33 17.70 11.81 -5.62
CA LEU A 33 17.75 10.86 -6.73
C LEU A 33 18.01 9.41 -6.27
N LYS A 34 18.80 9.22 -5.22
CA LYS A 34 19.10 7.89 -4.66
C LYS A 34 17.85 7.26 -4.04
N ARG A 35 17.13 8.01 -3.22
CA ARG A 35 15.88 7.54 -2.61
C ARG A 35 14.82 7.28 -3.67
N PHE A 36 14.67 8.19 -4.63
CA PHE A 36 13.77 8.05 -5.76
C PHE A 36 13.99 6.73 -6.51
N ASN A 37 15.25 6.38 -6.78
CA ASN A 37 15.61 5.16 -7.50
C ASN A 37 15.66 3.90 -6.63
N SER A 38 15.55 4.01 -5.31
CA SER A 38 15.57 2.85 -4.39
C SER A 38 14.41 1.88 -4.63
N ASN A 39 13.31 2.35 -5.18
CA ASN A 39 12.15 1.54 -5.59
C ASN A 39 12.24 0.97 -7.01
N LEU A 40 13.40 0.95 -7.63
CA LEU A 40 13.62 0.49 -9.01
C LEU A 40 12.63 1.16 -9.97
N ILE A 41 12.95 2.37 -10.37
CA ILE A 41 12.20 3.11 -11.37
C ILE A 41 12.18 2.35 -12.69
N ASP A 42 11.03 2.32 -13.36
CA ASP A 42 10.94 1.89 -14.75
C ASP A 42 11.11 3.10 -15.68
N PRO A 43 12.29 3.27 -16.30
CA PRO A 43 12.57 4.43 -17.15
C PRO A 43 11.71 4.45 -18.39
N ILE A 44 11.37 3.28 -18.93
CA ILE A 44 10.53 3.17 -20.15
C ILE A 44 9.14 3.71 -19.85
N LYS A 45 8.56 3.33 -18.70
CA LYS A 45 7.27 3.85 -18.27
C LYS A 45 7.27 5.38 -18.17
N LEU A 46 8.30 5.97 -17.53
CA LEU A 46 8.38 7.43 -17.37
C LEU A 46 8.45 8.14 -18.73
N ILE A 47 9.18 7.59 -19.70
CA ILE A 47 9.27 8.15 -21.07
C ILE A 47 7.93 8.03 -21.79
N PHE A 48 7.23 6.89 -21.66
CA PHE A 48 5.88 6.74 -22.22
C PHE A 48 4.91 7.74 -21.61
N ASP A 49 4.87 7.86 -20.29
CA ASP A 49 3.98 8.76 -19.57
C ASP A 49 4.22 10.20 -20.01
N LYS A 50 5.49 10.64 -20.08
CA LYS A 50 5.84 11.98 -20.56
C LYS A 50 5.34 12.23 -21.98
N SER A 51 5.60 11.30 -22.89
CA SER A 51 5.28 11.48 -24.31
C SER A 51 3.77 11.40 -24.59
N VAL A 52 3.08 10.43 -23.97
CA VAL A 52 1.64 10.21 -24.18
C VAL A 52 0.81 11.30 -23.53
N TYR A 53 1.15 11.70 -22.30
CA TYR A 53 0.40 12.75 -21.60
C TYR A 53 0.86 14.16 -21.95
N ARG A 54 1.93 14.33 -22.75
CA ARG A 54 2.49 15.61 -23.17
C ARG A 54 2.78 16.56 -22.00
N THR A 55 3.28 16.00 -20.92
CA THR A 55 3.59 16.72 -19.69
C THR A 55 5.10 17.03 -19.58
N SER A 56 5.50 17.81 -18.57
CA SER A 56 6.92 18.11 -18.31
C SER A 56 7.62 16.96 -17.57
N TRP A 57 8.95 16.92 -17.61
CA TRP A 57 9.73 16.01 -16.80
C TRP A 57 9.52 16.23 -15.30
N GLU A 58 9.35 17.49 -14.90
CA GLU A 58 9.06 17.85 -13.52
C GLU A 58 7.74 17.25 -13.02
N GLU A 59 6.68 17.34 -13.82
CA GLU A 59 5.39 16.72 -13.48
C GLU A 59 5.50 15.18 -13.41
N ILE A 60 6.23 14.54 -14.33
CA ILE A 60 6.42 13.08 -14.32
C ILE A 60 7.17 12.63 -13.07
N VAL A 61 8.25 13.33 -12.72
CA VAL A 61 9.03 13.03 -11.52
C VAL A 61 8.20 13.26 -10.26
N ASN A 62 7.48 14.37 -10.17
CA ASN A 62 6.60 14.66 -9.04
C ASN A 62 5.47 13.63 -8.90
N ASN A 63 4.87 13.20 -9.99
CA ASN A 63 3.85 12.15 -9.99
C ASN A 63 4.41 10.81 -9.49
N GLU A 64 5.64 10.46 -9.87
CA GLU A 64 6.28 9.23 -9.40
C GLU A 64 6.66 9.33 -7.91
N ILE A 65 7.16 10.47 -7.44
CA ILE A 65 7.40 10.72 -6.01
C ILE A 65 6.09 10.58 -5.23
N PHE A 66 5.02 11.22 -5.72
CA PHE A 66 3.70 11.12 -5.11
C PHE A 66 3.21 9.67 -5.05
N ARG A 67 3.37 8.91 -6.14
CA ARG A 67 3.02 7.49 -6.19
C ARG A 67 3.79 6.66 -5.16
N GLN A 68 5.08 6.94 -4.97
CA GLN A 68 5.90 6.24 -3.97
C GLN A 68 5.46 6.57 -2.54
N ARG A 69 5.16 7.83 -2.26
CA ARG A 69 4.60 8.28 -0.98
C ARG A 69 3.23 7.64 -0.74
N ASP A 70 2.34 7.66 -1.73
CA ASP A 70 1.00 7.06 -1.65
C ASP A 70 1.06 5.57 -1.35
N LYS A 71 1.96 4.83 -2.03
CA LYS A 71 2.17 3.40 -1.75
C LYS A 71 2.59 3.16 -0.29
N SER A 72 3.48 3.99 0.26
CA SER A 72 3.89 3.91 1.64
C SER A 72 2.73 4.20 2.60
N ASN A 73 2.00 5.28 2.34
CA ASN A 73 0.84 5.68 3.15
C ASN A 73 -0.26 4.62 3.14
N ASN A 74 -0.52 4.01 1.98
CA ASN A 74 -1.49 2.91 1.88
C ASN A 74 -1.10 1.70 2.75
N ASN A 75 0.19 1.40 2.89
CA ASN A 75 0.65 0.37 3.81
C ASN A 75 0.41 0.76 5.28
N ASP A 76 0.65 2.03 5.63
CA ASP A 76 0.41 2.51 7.00
C ASP A 76 -1.07 2.51 7.36
N ILE A 77 -1.94 2.83 6.41
CA ILE A 77 -3.40 2.67 6.58
C ILE A 77 -3.78 1.19 6.72
N GLY A 78 -3.09 0.28 6.02
CA GLY A 78 -3.25 -1.17 6.25
C GLY A 78 -2.95 -1.56 7.69
N TYR A 79 -1.83 -1.09 8.22
CA TYR A 79 -1.46 -1.31 9.62
C TYR A 79 -2.37 -0.57 10.61
N PHE A 80 -2.90 0.61 10.26
CA PHE A 80 -3.93 1.27 11.07
C PHE A 80 -5.14 0.34 11.26
N HIS A 81 -5.67 -0.21 10.17
CA HIS A 81 -6.82 -1.11 10.25
C HIS A 81 -6.53 -2.41 11.02
N GLN A 82 -5.31 -2.91 10.96
CA GLN A 82 -4.92 -4.13 11.67
C GLN A 82 -4.64 -3.86 13.15
N ASN A 83 -3.81 -2.87 13.45
CA ASN A 83 -3.28 -2.65 14.79
C ASN A 83 -4.32 -2.10 15.78
N ILE A 84 -5.42 -1.49 15.29
CA ILE A 84 -6.50 -1.02 16.16
C ILE A 84 -7.09 -2.17 17.00
N PHE A 85 -7.08 -3.39 16.47
CA PHE A 85 -7.62 -4.55 17.17
C PHE A 85 -6.79 -4.99 18.39
N SER A 86 -5.55 -4.51 18.53
CA SER A 86 -4.78 -4.73 19.76
C SER A 86 -5.42 -4.10 21.01
N TYR A 87 -6.34 -3.15 20.84
CA TYR A 87 -7.09 -2.51 21.92
C TYR A 87 -8.45 -3.17 22.20
N PHE A 88 -8.85 -4.15 21.39
CA PHE A 88 -10.13 -4.84 21.56
C PHE A 88 -9.99 -6.04 22.50
N LYS A 89 -10.97 -6.20 23.38
CA LYS A 89 -11.00 -7.33 24.33
C LYS A 89 -11.00 -8.65 23.55
N GLY A 90 -10.12 -9.56 23.93
CA GLY A 90 -9.99 -10.90 23.32
C GLY A 90 -9.24 -10.94 21.98
N CYS A 91 -8.80 -9.78 21.46
CA CYS A 91 -8.01 -9.70 20.23
C CYS A 91 -6.50 -9.67 20.54
N GLU A 92 -5.75 -10.33 19.67
CA GLU A 92 -4.31 -10.32 19.58
C GLU A 92 -3.90 -9.96 18.16
N VAL A 93 -2.88 -9.12 18.01
CA VAL A 93 -2.24 -8.77 16.73
C VAL A 93 -0.82 -9.33 16.74
N PRO A 94 -0.61 -10.56 16.28
CA PRO A 94 0.70 -11.21 16.32
C PRO A 94 1.67 -10.57 15.33
N GLN A 95 2.97 -10.68 15.61
CA GLN A 95 4.02 -10.13 14.72
C GLN A 95 4.16 -10.93 13.42
N ALA A 96 3.70 -12.15 13.38
CA ALA A 96 3.76 -13.04 12.22
C ALA A 96 2.61 -14.05 12.23
N GLY A 97 2.29 -14.56 11.07
CA GLY A 97 1.28 -15.59 10.89
C GLY A 97 -0.07 -15.02 10.52
N TRP A 98 -0.92 -14.69 11.46
CA TRP A 98 -2.23 -14.08 11.26
C TRP A 98 -2.20 -12.59 11.55
N ASP A 99 -3.06 -11.83 10.86
CA ASP A 99 -3.14 -10.38 11.07
C ASP A 99 -3.84 -10.04 12.38
N VAL A 100 -4.90 -10.79 12.74
CA VAL A 100 -5.60 -10.71 14.02
C VAL A 100 -6.03 -12.11 14.44
N ILE A 101 -5.98 -12.37 15.76
CA ILE A 101 -6.59 -13.57 16.36
C ILE A 101 -7.56 -13.08 17.44
N TYR A 102 -8.83 -13.49 17.35
CA TYR A 102 -9.86 -13.17 18.32
C TYR A 102 -10.29 -14.42 19.06
N ARG A 103 -10.31 -14.36 20.39
CA ARG A 103 -10.77 -15.43 21.25
C ARG A 103 -11.89 -14.96 22.17
N ASN A 104 -12.96 -15.75 22.20
CA ASN A 104 -14.09 -15.52 23.09
C ASN A 104 -14.47 -16.82 23.80
N PRO A 105 -14.23 -16.94 25.13
CA PRO A 105 -14.55 -18.14 25.89
C PRO A 105 -16.06 -18.44 25.97
N ASP A 106 -16.91 -17.44 25.74
CA ASP A 106 -18.37 -17.60 25.73
C ASP A 106 -18.90 -18.13 24.39
N GLY A 107 -18.01 -18.33 23.41
CA GLY A 107 -18.34 -18.74 22.06
C GLY A 107 -18.74 -17.57 21.13
N ILE A 108 -18.52 -17.80 19.85
CA ILE A 108 -18.81 -16.85 18.76
C ILE A 108 -19.79 -17.51 17.81
N GLN A 109 -21.00 -16.97 17.72
CA GLN A 109 -22.04 -17.48 16.83
C GLN A 109 -21.72 -17.16 15.37
N MET A 110 -21.53 -18.19 14.55
CA MET A 110 -21.34 -18.06 13.12
C MET A 110 -22.70 -18.05 12.37
N PRO A 111 -22.79 -17.38 11.20
CA PRO A 111 -24.07 -17.27 10.47
C PRO A 111 -24.71 -18.59 10.06
N ASP A 112 -23.94 -19.67 9.95
CA ASP A 112 -24.44 -21.00 9.59
C ASP A 112 -24.89 -21.84 10.80
N GLY A 113 -24.85 -21.26 12.03
CA GLY A 113 -25.28 -21.90 13.27
C GLY A 113 -24.16 -22.57 14.06
N ASP A 114 -22.95 -22.65 13.51
CA ASP A 114 -21.79 -23.14 14.25
C ASP A 114 -21.42 -22.16 15.38
N ILE A 115 -20.87 -22.67 16.49
CA ILE A 115 -20.26 -21.87 17.54
C ILE A 115 -18.78 -22.24 17.53
N VAL A 116 -17.89 -21.24 17.54
CA VAL A 116 -16.44 -21.36 17.62
C VAL A 116 -15.90 -20.48 18.72
N HIS A 117 -14.72 -20.78 19.28
CA HIS A 117 -14.11 -19.95 20.34
C HIS A 117 -12.93 -19.14 19.84
N THR A 118 -12.40 -19.44 18.66
CA THR A 118 -11.29 -18.71 18.05
C THR A 118 -11.61 -18.28 16.61
N ILE A 119 -11.27 -17.05 16.27
CA ILE A 119 -11.30 -16.55 14.89
C ILE A 119 -9.88 -16.15 14.49
N TYR A 120 -9.39 -16.72 13.39
CA TYR A 120 -8.15 -16.34 12.73
C TYR A 120 -8.44 -15.44 11.54
N VAL A 121 -7.77 -14.30 11.45
CA VAL A 121 -8.05 -13.26 10.47
C VAL A 121 -6.86 -13.00 9.57
N GLU A 122 -7.12 -12.98 8.27
CA GLU A 122 -6.27 -12.39 7.24
C GLU A 122 -6.94 -11.11 6.75
N MET A 123 -6.25 -9.97 6.81
CA MET A 123 -6.82 -8.67 6.41
C MET A 123 -6.33 -8.23 5.05
N LYS A 124 -7.21 -7.55 4.33
CA LYS A 124 -6.88 -6.87 3.08
C LYS A 124 -7.48 -5.47 3.06
N ASN A 125 -6.69 -4.49 2.61
CA ASN A 125 -7.17 -3.12 2.52
C ASN A 125 -8.37 -2.97 1.58
N LYS A 126 -8.34 -3.64 0.43
CA LYS A 126 -9.38 -3.51 -0.60
C LYS A 126 -9.75 -4.87 -1.18
N HIS A 127 -10.98 -4.97 -1.66
CA HIS A 127 -11.53 -6.18 -2.27
C HIS A 127 -10.66 -6.78 -3.39
N ASN A 128 -10.00 -5.96 -4.19
CA ASN A 128 -9.30 -6.38 -5.42
C ASN A 128 -7.78 -6.51 -5.25
N THR A 129 -7.26 -6.68 -4.02
CA THR A 129 -5.82 -6.74 -3.76
C THR A 129 -5.21 -8.12 -3.95
N MET A 130 -6.02 -9.15 -4.17
CA MET A 130 -5.56 -10.53 -4.33
C MET A 130 -5.76 -11.02 -5.77
N ASN A 131 -4.71 -11.53 -6.38
CA ASN A 131 -4.80 -12.32 -7.61
C ASN A 131 -5.19 -13.78 -7.28
N SER A 132 -5.43 -14.59 -8.31
CA SER A 132 -5.86 -16.01 -8.14
C SER A 132 -4.86 -16.84 -7.33
N ALA A 133 -3.56 -16.63 -7.52
CA ALA A 133 -2.52 -17.38 -6.82
C ALA A 133 -2.48 -17.01 -5.32
N SER A 134 -2.54 -15.71 -5.00
CA SER A 134 -2.59 -15.25 -3.61
C SER A 134 -3.88 -15.67 -2.91
N SER A 135 -5.03 -15.66 -3.61
CA SER A 135 -6.30 -16.18 -3.10
C SER A 135 -6.22 -17.66 -2.76
N ALA A 136 -5.68 -18.48 -3.65
CA ALA A 136 -5.49 -19.91 -3.42
C ALA A 136 -4.57 -20.16 -2.21
N LYS A 137 -3.43 -19.47 -2.14
CA LYS A 137 -2.47 -19.61 -1.02
C LYS A 137 -3.11 -19.24 0.32
N THR A 138 -3.84 -18.13 0.38
CA THR A 138 -4.55 -17.71 1.61
C THR A 138 -5.63 -18.70 2.00
N TYR A 139 -6.39 -19.22 1.03
CA TYR A 139 -7.42 -20.21 1.30
C TYR A 139 -6.85 -21.50 1.86
N ILE A 140 -5.74 -22.01 1.28
CA ILE A 140 -5.04 -23.21 1.77
C ILE A 140 -4.51 -23.01 3.20
N LYS A 141 -3.94 -21.83 3.52
CA LYS A 141 -3.55 -21.47 4.89
C LYS A 141 -4.73 -21.58 5.85
N MET A 142 -5.90 -21.06 5.47
CA MET A 142 -7.12 -21.13 6.28
C MET A 142 -7.66 -22.55 6.44
N GLN A 143 -7.58 -23.36 5.38
CA GLN A 143 -7.94 -24.78 5.47
C GLN A 143 -7.02 -25.53 6.44
N GLY A 144 -5.70 -25.28 6.36
CA GLY A 144 -4.72 -25.85 7.29
C GLY A 144 -5.06 -25.51 8.74
N GLN A 145 -5.42 -24.25 9.01
CA GLN A 145 -5.79 -23.81 10.35
C GLN A 145 -7.04 -24.54 10.90
N ILE A 146 -8.07 -24.72 10.09
CA ILE A 146 -9.28 -25.45 10.50
C ILE A 146 -8.99 -26.94 10.75
N LEU A 147 -8.01 -27.52 10.05
CA LEU A 147 -7.59 -28.91 10.28
C LEU A 147 -6.75 -29.07 11.55
N GLU A 148 -6.07 -28.00 11.98
CA GLU A 148 -5.27 -27.99 13.23
C GLU A 148 -6.11 -27.67 14.46
N ASP A 149 -7.17 -26.86 14.29
CA ASP A 149 -8.06 -26.38 15.34
C ASP A 149 -9.52 -26.43 14.81
N ASP A 150 -10.26 -27.42 15.24
CA ASP A 150 -11.65 -27.66 14.82
C ASP A 150 -12.66 -26.74 15.52
N ASP A 151 -12.21 -25.99 16.53
CA ASP A 151 -13.01 -24.98 17.26
C ASP A 151 -12.70 -23.54 16.79
N CYS A 152 -12.40 -23.39 15.51
CA CYS A 152 -12.09 -22.09 14.93
C CYS A 152 -12.84 -21.78 13.64
N ALA A 153 -12.88 -20.49 13.32
CA ALA A 153 -13.21 -19.98 11.99
C ALA A 153 -12.06 -19.12 11.44
N CYS A 154 -11.95 -19.08 10.10
CA CYS A 154 -10.99 -18.23 9.41
C CYS A 154 -11.72 -17.17 8.59
N LEU A 155 -11.36 -15.90 8.79
CA LEU A 155 -11.98 -14.77 8.11
C LEU A 155 -10.98 -14.07 7.21
N LEU A 156 -11.34 -13.87 5.93
CA LEU A 156 -10.74 -12.88 5.06
C LEU A 156 -11.49 -11.56 5.27
N VAL A 157 -10.92 -10.66 6.05
CA VAL A 157 -11.54 -9.36 6.35
C VAL A 157 -11.05 -8.30 5.36
N GLU A 158 -11.98 -7.58 4.75
CA GLU A 158 -11.71 -6.49 3.82
C GLU A 158 -12.07 -5.15 4.45
N ALA A 159 -11.08 -4.24 4.60
CA ALA A 159 -11.35 -2.91 5.11
C ALA A 159 -12.29 -2.15 4.17
N ILE A 160 -12.06 -2.25 2.84
CA ILE A 160 -12.94 -1.71 1.80
C ILE A 160 -13.48 -2.87 0.97
N ALA A 161 -14.59 -3.42 1.39
CA ALA A 161 -15.35 -4.44 0.67
C ALA A 161 -16.28 -3.81 -0.38
N LYS A 162 -16.82 -4.63 -1.30
CA LYS A 162 -17.81 -4.14 -2.26
C LYS A 162 -19.16 -3.79 -1.61
N LYS A 163 -19.47 -4.43 -0.50
CA LYS A 163 -20.69 -4.23 0.29
C LYS A 163 -20.49 -4.81 1.68
N SER A 164 -21.35 -4.45 2.63
CA SER A 164 -21.43 -5.16 3.91
C SER A 164 -21.77 -6.63 3.66
N GLN A 165 -20.95 -7.54 4.18
CA GLN A 165 -21.09 -8.97 3.97
C GLN A 165 -20.36 -9.81 5.01
N ASN A 166 -20.94 -10.96 5.32
CA ASN A 166 -20.30 -12.08 6.02
C ASN A 166 -20.73 -13.37 5.31
N ILE A 167 -20.00 -13.76 4.27
CA ILE A 167 -20.36 -14.86 3.37
C ILE A 167 -19.29 -15.95 3.35
N LYS A 168 -19.68 -17.18 3.02
CA LYS A 168 -18.72 -18.25 2.72
C LYS A 168 -17.78 -17.77 1.60
N TRP A 169 -16.48 -17.84 1.85
CA TRP A 169 -15.53 -17.48 0.81
C TRP A 169 -15.32 -18.65 -0.14
N SER A 170 -15.52 -18.40 -1.44
CA SER A 170 -15.24 -19.34 -2.51
C SER A 170 -14.10 -18.84 -3.38
N THR A 171 -13.14 -19.71 -3.67
CA THR A 171 -12.02 -19.42 -4.56
C THR A 171 -11.63 -20.67 -5.35
N LYS A 172 -10.70 -20.52 -6.31
CA LYS A 172 -10.14 -21.65 -7.07
C LYS A 172 -8.81 -22.08 -6.47
N VAL A 173 -8.70 -23.37 -6.13
CA VAL A 173 -7.44 -24.04 -5.77
C VAL A 173 -7.24 -25.18 -6.76
N ASP A 174 -6.11 -25.20 -7.44
CA ASP A 174 -5.77 -26.18 -8.49
C ASP A 174 -6.91 -26.38 -9.52
N GLY A 175 -7.49 -25.24 -9.95
CA GLY A 175 -8.57 -25.22 -10.94
C GLY A 175 -9.95 -25.61 -10.43
N LYS A 176 -10.09 -26.09 -9.20
CA LYS A 176 -11.36 -26.50 -8.59
C LYS A 176 -11.88 -25.39 -7.67
N ASN A 177 -13.18 -25.15 -7.72
CA ASN A 177 -13.84 -24.27 -6.76
C ASN A 177 -13.87 -24.96 -5.39
N VAL A 178 -13.37 -24.25 -4.37
CA VAL A 178 -13.39 -24.69 -2.98
C VAL A 178 -14.17 -23.69 -2.12
N GLN A 179 -14.86 -24.21 -1.12
CA GLN A 179 -15.65 -23.45 -0.16
C GLN A 179 -15.79 -24.22 1.14
N HIS A 180 -15.74 -23.52 2.28
CA HIS A 180 -15.99 -24.11 3.59
C HIS A 180 -16.84 -23.15 4.43
N ARG A 181 -17.75 -23.67 5.29
CA ARG A 181 -18.66 -22.83 6.08
C ARG A 181 -17.96 -21.93 7.08
N LEU A 182 -16.83 -22.38 7.66
CA LEU A 182 -16.01 -21.65 8.62
C LEU A 182 -14.87 -20.81 7.97
N ILE A 183 -14.74 -20.82 6.62
CA ILE A 183 -13.85 -19.93 5.89
C ILE A 183 -14.71 -18.88 5.20
N ARG A 184 -14.65 -17.65 5.70
CA ARG A 184 -15.59 -16.62 5.31
C ARG A 184 -14.90 -15.37 4.79
N ARG A 185 -15.59 -14.63 3.92
CA ARG A 185 -15.18 -13.32 3.44
C ARG A 185 -16.08 -12.28 4.10
N VAL A 186 -15.47 -11.36 4.84
CA VAL A 186 -16.16 -10.48 5.79
C VAL A 186 -15.75 -9.04 5.52
N SER A 187 -16.69 -8.12 5.51
CA SER A 187 -16.42 -6.68 5.49
C SER A 187 -16.05 -6.18 6.88
N MET A 188 -15.36 -5.05 6.94
CA MET A 188 -14.86 -4.48 8.20
C MET A 188 -16.00 -4.19 9.20
N ASP A 189 -17.11 -3.66 8.75
CA ASP A 189 -18.28 -3.38 9.60
C ASP A 189 -18.83 -4.65 10.26
N GLN A 190 -18.93 -5.73 9.50
CA GLN A 190 -19.36 -7.04 10.02
C GLN A 190 -18.32 -7.61 11.00
N PHE A 191 -17.04 -7.39 10.77
CA PHE A 191 -16.00 -7.83 11.68
C PHE A 191 -16.05 -7.05 13.01
N TYR A 192 -16.23 -5.72 12.96
CA TYR A 192 -16.49 -4.92 14.18
C TYR A 192 -17.69 -5.42 14.95
N ALA A 193 -18.80 -5.70 14.26
CA ALA A 193 -20.01 -6.23 14.90
C ALA A 193 -19.76 -7.58 15.60
N ILE A 194 -18.99 -8.48 15.00
CA ILE A 194 -18.60 -9.76 15.61
C ILE A 194 -17.80 -9.53 16.92
N LEU A 195 -16.88 -8.57 16.92
CA LEU A 195 -16.00 -8.33 18.06
C LEU A 195 -16.69 -7.59 19.21
N THR A 196 -17.59 -6.67 18.90
CA THR A 196 -18.19 -5.75 19.88
C THR A 196 -19.60 -6.08 20.26
N GLY A 197 -20.32 -6.84 19.43
CA GLY A 197 -21.76 -7.04 19.55
C GLY A 197 -22.61 -5.84 19.09
N GLU A 198 -21.97 -4.75 18.60
CA GLU A 198 -22.63 -3.53 18.13
C GLU A 198 -22.58 -3.46 16.60
N GLU A 199 -23.76 -3.44 15.93
CA GLU A 199 -23.85 -3.40 14.46
C GLU A 199 -23.29 -2.10 13.86
N ASP A 200 -23.31 -0.99 14.62
CA ASP A 200 -22.85 0.32 14.19
C ASP A 200 -21.45 0.71 14.73
N ALA A 201 -20.71 -0.24 15.32
CA ALA A 201 -19.41 0.02 15.92
C ALA A 201 -18.41 0.63 14.91
N PHE A 202 -18.31 0.07 13.71
CA PHE A 202 -17.44 0.60 12.66
C PHE A 202 -17.86 2.00 12.20
N TYR A 203 -19.17 2.25 12.05
CA TYR A 203 -19.70 3.57 11.73
C TYR A 203 -19.33 4.59 12.80
N LYS A 204 -19.53 4.27 14.08
CA LYS A 204 -19.15 5.14 15.21
C LYS A 204 -17.65 5.46 15.18
N MET A 205 -16.80 4.47 14.94
CA MET A 205 -15.35 4.67 14.80
C MET A 205 -15.03 5.63 13.64
N CYS A 206 -15.63 5.44 12.47
CA CYS A 206 -15.44 6.33 11.34
C CYS A 206 -15.90 7.77 11.62
N MET A 207 -16.96 7.95 12.39
CA MET A 207 -17.46 9.29 12.75
C MET A 207 -16.55 9.99 13.77
N ALA A 208 -15.93 9.26 14.69
CA ALA A 208 -15.01 9.81 15.68
C ALA A 208 -13.62 10.11 15.05
N LEU A 209 -13.21 9.39 14.03
CA LEU A 209 -11.86 9.44 13.47
C LEU A 209 -11.42 10.84 12.99
N PRO A 210 -12.20 11.63 12.23
CA PRO A 210 -11.78 12.96 11.78
C PRO A 210 -11.51 13.93 12.93
N GLU A 211 -12.32 13.90 13.97
CA GLU A 211 -12.15 14.77 15.15
C GLU A 211 -10.87 14.39 15.90
N VAL A 212 -10.61 13.10 16.07
CA VAL A 212 -9.40 12.60 16.71
C VAL A 212 -8.15 12.92 15.90
N ILE A 213 -8.19 12.75 14.56
CA ILE A 213 -7.08 13.16 13.70
C ILE A 213 -6.79 14.66 13.87
N ASN A 214 -7.81 15.51 13.80
CA ASN A 214 -7.65 16.96 13.95
C ASN A 214 -7.08 17.32 15.33
N SER A 215 -7.54 16.67 16.40
CA SER A 215 -7.00 16.88 17.75
C SER A 215 -5.50 16.54 17.79
N VAL A 216 -5.11 15.38 17.29
CA VAL A 216 -3.71 14.94 17.30
C VAL A 216 -2.83 15.84 16.42
N VAL A 217 -3.29 16.22 15.23
CA VAL A 217 -2.54 17.13 14.34
C VAL A 217 -2.36 18.51 14.96
N ASN A 218 -3.35 19.02 15.67
CA ASN A 218 -3.25 20.31 16.36
C ASN A 218 -2.31 20.25 17.59
N GLU A 219 -2.22 19.12 18.26
CA GLU A 219 -1.31 18.90 19.39
C GLU A 219 0.16 18.77 18.96
N GLU A 220 0.42 18.05 17.88
CA GLU A 220 1.79 17.70 17.42
C GLU A 220 2.36 18.70 16.41
N GLY A 221 1.56 19.59 15.86
CA GLY A 221 1.87 20.35 14.65
C GLY A 221 1.63 19.55 13.36
N GLY A 222 1.32 20.25 12.27
CA GLY A 222 1.19 19.62 10.96
C GLY A 222 2.53 19.11 10.45
N VAL A 223 2.49 18.10 9.56
CA VAL A 223 3.70 17.58 8.91
C VAL A 223 4.02 18.46 7.69
N GLU A 224 5.15 19.15 7.71
CA GLU A 224 5.64 19.89 6.54
C GLU A 224 6.14 18.92 5.48
N VAL A 225 5.67 19.10 4.23
CA VAL A 225 6.20 18.34 3.09
C VAL A 225 7.56 18.94 2.70
N PRO A 226 8.66 18.18 2.84
CA PRO A 226 9.98 18.67 2.53
C PRO A 226 10.17 18.91 1.04
N HIS A 227 11.10 19.81 0.69
CA HIS A 227 11.46 20.05 -0.70
C HIS A 227 12.21 18.85 -1.28
N ASP A 228 11.75 18.36 -2.43
CA ASP A 228 12.35 17.23 -3.14
C ASP A 228 13.40 17.76 -4.15
N THR A 229 14.58 17.13 -4.20
CA THR A 229 15.69 17.55 -5.06
C THR A 229 15.86 16.70 -6.32
N VAL A 230 14.98 15.71 -6.53
CA VAL A 230 15.11 14.70 -7.60
C VAL A 230 15.24 15.32 -8.99
N ILE A 231 14.41 16.32 -9.31
CA ILE A 231 14.43 16.94 -10.64
C ILE A 231 15.73 17.71 -10.88
N ASP A 232 16.22 18.40 -9.86
CA ASP A 232 17.50 19.17 -9.95
C ASP A 232 18.71 18.23 -10.10
N GLU A 233 18.67 17.10 -9.42
CA GLU A 233 19.71 16.08 -9.55
C GLU A 233 19.63 15.37 -10.91
N LEU A 234 18.42 15.08 -11.44
CA LEU A 234 18.27 14.55 -12.79
C LEU A 234 18.79 15.52 -13.86
N ARG A 235 18.54 16.83 -13.72
CA ARG A 235 19.10 17.85 -14.61
C ARG A 235 20.64 17.86 -14.58
N LYS A 236 21.25 17.71 -13.39
CA LYS A 236 22.71 17.56 -13.27
C LYS A 236 23.22 16.31 -13.99
N VAL A 237 22.52 15.19 -13.91
CA VAL A 237 22.86 13.98 -14.67
C VAL A 237 22.66 14.23 -16.18
N ALA A 238 21.58 14.89 -16.58
CA ALA A 238 21.30 15.24 -17.98
C ALA A 238 22.40 16.12 -18.59
N SER A 239 22.96 17.06 -17.82
CA SER A 239 24.05 17.92 -18.25
C SER A 239 25.35 17.18 -18.66
N LEU A 240 25.50 15.93 -18.24
CA LEU A 240 26.59 15.05 -18.67
C LEU A 240 26.42 14.57 -20.13
N TYR A 241 25.20 14.64 -20.67
CA TYR A 241 24.86 14.17 -22.02
C TYR A 241 24.56 15.29 -23.00
N GLY A 242 24.36 16.53 -22.52
CA GLY A 242 24.06 17.71 -23.35
C GLY A 242 23.52 18.87 -22.53
N ASP A 243 22.57 19.64 -23.06
CA ASP A 243 21.88 20.66 -22.30
C ASP A 243 20.95 20.02 -21.27
N GLU A 244 21.02 20.45 -20.01
CA GLU A 244 20.22 19.91 -18.90
C GLU A 244 18.71 20.03 -19.08
N ASN A 245 18.26 20.91 -19.97
CA ASN A 245 16.85 21.11 -20.31
C ASN A 245 16.47 20.48 -21.65
N ASP A 246 17.41 19.85 -22.35
CA ASP A 246 17.12 19.13 -23.59
C ASP A 246 16.40 17.81 -23.31
N GLU A 247 15.35 17.54 -24.10
CA GLU A 247 14.52 16.35 -23.95
C GLU A 247 15.29 15.04 -24.06
N LEU A 248 16.29 15.00 -24.94
CA LEU A 248 17.11 13.81 -25.11
C LEU A 248 18.05 13.59 -23.91
N SER A 249 18.69 14.66 -23.43
CA SER A 249 19.57 14.62 -22.27
C SER A 249 18.82 14.16 -21.02
N MET A 250 17.60 14.67 -20.82
CA MET A 250 16.72 14.24 -19.72
C MET A 250 16.28 12.78 -19.88
N ALA A 251 15.92 12.34 -21.09
CA ALA A 251 15.56 10.94 -21.34
C ALA A 251 16.74 10.00 -21.04
N MET A 252 17.98 10.39 -21.39
CA MET A 252 19.18 9.63 -21.05
C MET A 252 19.43 9.57 -19.56
N ALA A 253 19.27 10.67 -18.82
CA ALA A 253 19.35 10.67 -17.37
C ALA A 253 18.33 9.70 -16.74
N VAL A 254 17.10 9.70 -17.22
CA VAL A 254 16.03 8.77 -16.77
C VAL A 254 16.38 7.32 -17.10
N TYR A 255 16.89 7.02 -18.32
CA TYR A 255 17.35 5.66 -18.65
C TYR A 255 18.43 5.16 -17.71
N MET A 256 19.35 6.03 -17.30
CA MET A 256 20.43 5.67 -16.38
C MET A 256 19.96 5.28 -14.98
N LEU A 257 18.75 5.65 -14.58
CA LEU A 257 18.18 5.21 -13.29
C LEU A 257 18.01 3.69 -13.23
N GLY A 258 17.54 3.06 -14.31
CA GLY A 258 17.26 1.63 -14.35
C GLY A 258 18.31 0.80 -15.11
N PHE A 259 18.99 1.39 -16.09
CA PHE A 259 19.79 0.65 -17.09
C PHE A 259 21.29 0.94 -17.03
N ASN A 260 21.78 1.65 -16.01
CA ASN A 260 23.19 2.04 -15.90
C ASN A 260 24.19 0.87 -15.96
N THR A 261 23.76 -0.37 -15.68
CA THR A 261 24.59 -1.58 -15.76
C THR A 261 24.29 -2.43 -17.01
N TYR A 262 23.33 -2.02 -17.84
CA TYR A 262 22.98 -2.77 -19.04
C TYR A 262 23.99 -2.54 -20.16
N MET A 263 24.20 -3.55 -20.99
CA MET A 263 25.09 -3.44 -22.15
C MET A 263 24.65 -2.29 -23.05
N GLY A 264 25.59 -1.43 -23.42
CA GLY A 264 25.33 -0.21 -24.18
C GLY A 264 25.00 1.05 -23.35
N PHE A 265 24.71 0.91 -22.04
CA PHE A 265 24.43 2.03 -21.14
C PHE A 265 25.56 2.34 -20.15
N GLY A 266 26.64 1.59 -20.16
CA GLY A 266 27.79 1.78 -19.26
C GLY A 266 28.81 2.82 -19.75
N ASP A 267 30.02 2.77 -19.18
CA ASP A 267 31.11 3.75 -19.43
C ASP A 267 31.53 3.88 -20.91
N LYS A 268 31.20 2.90 -21.76
CA LYS A 268 31.42 3.02 -23.20
C LYS A 268 30.65 4.17 -23.86
N ILE A 269 29.44 4.45 -23.38
CA ILE A 269 28.65 5.60 -23.88
C ILE A 269 29.26 6.93 -23.44
N ARG A 270 29.87 7.02 -22.24
CA ARG A 270 30.56 8.24 -21.80
C ARG A 270 31.75 8.60 -22.70
N GLY A 271 32.48 7.59 -23.22
CA GLY A 271 33.57 7.81 -24.17
C GLY A 271 33.07 8.14 -25.60
N GLU A 272 32.01 7.53 -26.04
CA GLU A 272 31.49 7.70 -27.41
C GLU A 272 30.63 8.97 -27.59
N LEU A 273 30.05 9.52 -26.50
CA LEU A 273 29.31 10.80 -26.52
C LEU A 273 30.24 11.99 -26.78
N GLY A 274 31.55 11.89 -26.44
CA GLY A 274 32.53 12.91 -26.77
C GLY A 274 32.95 12.91 -28.24
N GLU A 275 32.88 11.79 -28.94
CA GLU A 275 33.43 11.61 -30.27
C GLU A 275 32.43 11.24 -31.38
N ASN A 276 31.22 10.73 -31.07
CA ASN A 276 30.31 10.24 -32.12
C ASN A 276 28.82 10.54 -31.83
N LYS A 277 28.38 11.74 -32.20
CA LYS A 277 26.96 12.18 -32.14
C LYS A 277 26.02 11.42 -33.09
N ASP A 278 26.52 10.44 -33.87
CA ASP A 278 25.77 9.81 -34.97
C ASP A 278 25.18 8.43 -34.67
N GLY A 279 25.36 7.88 -33.48
CA GLY A 279 24.92 6.53 -33.11
C GLY A 279 23.49 6.44 -32.60
N MET A 280 23.31 5.66 -31.51
CA MET A 280 21.97 5.42 -30.88
C MET A 280 21.29 6.68 -30.41
N LEU A 281 22.04 7.68 -29.93
CA LEU A 281 21.49 8.99 -29.50
C LEU A 281 20.82 9.76 -30.65
N LYS A 282 21.38 9.70 -31.87
CA LYS A 282 20.74 10.31 -33.03
C LYS A 282 19.40 9.65 -33.36
N ARG A 283 19.31 8.32 -33.27
CA ARG A 283 18.05 7.59 -33.46
C ARG A 283 17.00 7.96 -32.42
N ILE A 284 17.40 8.05 -31.14
CA ILE A 284 16.52 8.49 -30.07
C ILE A 284 16.12 9.97 -30.28
N TYR A 285 17.05 10.84 -30.67
CA TYR A 285 16.79 12.22 -30.99
C TYR A 285 15.81 12.41 -32.16
N GLU A 286 15.99 11.68 -33.25
CA GLU A 286 15.08 11.68 -34.39
C GLU A 286 13.70 11.18 -33.99
N TYR A 287 13.62 10.16 -33.12
CA TYR A 287 12.37 9.64 -32.59
C TYR A 287 11.64 10.65 -31.70
N VAL A 288 12.36 11.29 -30.78
CA VAL A 288 11.78 12.32 -29.88
C VAL A 288 11.34 13.55 -30.67
N LYS A 289 12.09 13.95 -31.71
CA LYS A 289 11.73 15.02 -32.62
C LYS A 289 10.47 14.74 -33.45
N TRP A 290 10.25 13.49 -33.81
CA TRP A 290 9.06 13.05 -34.51
C TRP A 290 7.80 13.07 -33.61
N LEU A 291 7.96 12.97 -32.28
CA LEU A 291 6.88 13.07 -31.30
C LEU A 291 6.43 14.53 -31.00
N LYS A 292 7.17 15.55 -31.48
CA LYS A 292 6.77 16.97 -31.44
C LYS A 292 5.90 17.31 -32.62
#